data_72835e6ea6381ac6de8c7ed6dd212626
#
_entry.id   72835e6ea6381ac6de8c7ed6dd212626
#
_cell.length_a   1.000
_cell.length_b   1.000
_cell.length_c   1.000
_cell.angle_alpha   90.00
_cell.angle_beta   90.00
_cell.angle_gamma   90.00
#
_symmetry.space_group_name_H-M   'P 1'
#
loop_
_entity.id
_entity.type
_entity.pdbx_description
1 polymer ?
#
loop_
_entity_poly.entity_id
_entity_poly.type
_entity_poly.pdbx_seq_one_letter_code
_entity_poly.pdbx_strand_id
1 'polypeptide(L)'
;MIVIEKNIGPKIDYTVEETKLTLNDEMMLDLSKYEREFDVHIDICYNQFGMLVMGLGERYVAQIDIPAREYTYEQNGTDEEGNPKYEKVPVPFDMDKVTLTLWSLEG
;
A
#
# COMPACT_ATOMS: atom_id res chain seq x y z
N MET A 1 -4.33 4.00 7.58
CA MET A 1 -3.38 4.49 6.56
C MET A 1 -2.66 5.73 7.07
N ILE A 2 -1.37 5.78 6.89
CA ILE A 2 -0.54 6.91 7.29
C ILE A 2 -0.45 7.86 6.09
N VAL A 3 -0.83 9.12 6.27
CA VAL A 3 -0.80 10.10 5.18
C VAL A 3 0.31 11.12 5.46
N ILE A 4 1.19 11.30 4.48
CA ILE A 4 2.30 12.25 4.53
C ILE A 4 2.14 13.23 3.39
N GLU A 5 2.20 14.53 3.71
CA GLU A 5 2.25 15.58 2.68
C GLU A 5 3.71 15.91 2.40
N LYS A 6 4.16 15.64 1.19
CA LYS A 6 5.56 15.80 0.80
C LYS A 6 6.00 17.26 0.75
N ASN A 7 5.09 18.13 0.35
CA ASN A 7 5.37 19.56 0.19
C ASN A 7 4.08 20.37 0.40
N ILE A 8 4.22 21.68 0.45
CA ILE A 8 3.09 22.59 0.64
C ILE A 8 2.36 22.78 -0.71
N GLY A 9 1.03 22.86 -0.67
CA GLY A 9 0.20 23.11 -1.82
C GLY A 9 -1.00 22.19 -1.88
N PRO A 10 -1.87 22.37 -2.88
CA PRO A 10 -3.05 21.52 -3.02
C PRO A 10 -2.66 20.09 -3.38
N LYS A 11 -3.38 19.15 -2.81
CA LYS A 11 -3.15 17.72 -3.01
C LYS A 11 -4.35 17.11 -3.71
N ILE A 12 -4.12 15.96 -4.35
CA ILE A 12 -5.19 15.20 -4.99
C ILE A 12 -6.20 14.73 -3.94
N ASP A 13 -7.48 14.74 -4.31
CA ASP A 13 -8.52 14.18 -3.45
C ASP A 13 -8.39 12.67 -3.41
N TYR A 14 -8.65 12.08 -2.27
CA TYR A 14 -8.64 10.64 -2.12
C TYR A 14 -9.71 10.16 -1.16
N THR A 15 -10.16 8.95 -1.37
CA THR A 15 -11.06 8.26 -0.45
C THR A 15 -10.54 6.87 -0.16
N VAL A 16 -10.82 6.38 1.03
CA VAL A 16 -10.45 5.03 1.46
C VAL A 16 -11.69 4.31 1.92
N GLU A 17 -11.93 3.14 1.36
CA GLU A 17 -13.00 2.25 1.77
C GLU A 17 -12.42 0.85 1.93
N GLU A 18 -12.35 0.38 3.18
CA GLU A 18 -11.69 -0.89 3.54
C GLU A 18 -10.24 -0.89 3.07
N THR A 19 -9.88 -1.71 2.10
CA THR A 19 -8.52 -1.80 1.55
C THR A 19 -8.37 -1.09 0.20
N LYS A 20 -9.39 -0.35 -0.22
CA LYS A 20 -9.43 0.31 -1.52
C LYS A 20 -9.14 1.80 -1.38
N LEU A 21 -8.19 2.27 -2.14
CA LEU A 21 -7.84 3.68 -2.26
C LEU A 21 -8.31 4.19 -3.61
N THR A 22 -9.09 5.26 -3.61
CA THR A 22 -9.53 5.92 -4.85
C THR A 22 -8.95 7.33 -4.89
N LEU A 23 -8.28 7.64 -5.99
CA LEU A 23 -7.66 8.94 -6.23
C LEU A 23 -8.50 9.74 -7.23
N ASN A 24 -8.98 10.89 -6.79
CA ASN A 24 -9.74 11.86 -7.61
C ASN A 24 -10.91 11.23 -8.38
N ASP A 25 -11.56 10.22 -7.80
CA ASP A 25 -12.63 9.44 -8.45
C ASP A 25 -12.25 8.86 -9.83
N GLU A 26 -10.96 8.85 -10.16
CA GLU A 26 -10.46 8.37 -11.45
C GLU A 26 -9.75 7.04 -11.37
N MET A 27 -8.98 6.81 -10.30
CA MET A 27 -8.17 5.61 -10.16
C MET A 27 -8.45 4.93 -8.83
N MET A 28 -8.91 3.69 -8.87
CA MET A 28 -9.15 2.91 -7.66
C MET A 28 -8.17 1.73 -7.60
N LEU A 29 -7.51 1.58 -6.46
CA LEU A 29 -6.56 0.51 -6.20
C LEU A 29 -6.97 -0.26 -4.96
N ASP A 30 -7.14 -1.57 -5.08
CA ASP A 30 -7.30 -2.44 -3.91
C ASP A 30 -5.89 -2.80 -3.43
N LEU A 31 -5.42 -2.10 -2.41
CA LEU A 31 -4.04 -2.21 -1.94
C LEU A 31 -3.73 -3.58 -1.36
N SER A 32 -4.72 -4.31 -0.87
CA SER A 32 -4.51 -5.66 -0.36
C SER A 32 -3.97 -6.61 -1.42
N LYS A 33 -4.26 -6.34 -2.68
CA LYS A 33 -3.80 -7.17 -3.81
C LYS A 33 -2.37 -6.89 -4.23
N TYR A 34 -1.78 -5.81 -3.71
CA TYR A 34 -0.41 -5.42 -4.03
C TYR A 34 0.60 -5.87 -2.97
N GLU A 35 0.13 -6.39 -1.84
CA GLU A 35 1.03 -6.91 -0.81
C GLU A 35 1.85 -8.09 -1.34
N ARG A 36 3.15 -8.07 -1.04
CA ARG A 36 4.11 -9.09 -1.47
C ARG A 36 4.99 -9.51 -0.30
N GLU A 37 5.88 -10.44 -0.55
CA GLU A 37 6.87 -10.89 0.44
C GLU A 37 8.00 -9.86 0.66
N PHE A 38 7.94 -8.74 -0.03
CA PHE A 38 8.89 -7.63 0.05
C PHE A 38 8.11 -6.32 0.11
N ASP A 39 8.79 -5.24 0.52
CA ASP A 39 8.18 -3.91 0.54
C ASP A 39 7.82 -3.47 -0.88
N VAL A 40 6.61 -2.95 -1.04
CA VAL A 40 6.10 -2.50 -2.33
C VAL A 40 6.00 -0.98 -2.32
N HIS A 41 6.53 -0.36 -3.37
CA HIS A 41 6.44 1.08 -3.60
C HIS A 41 5.78 1.32 -4.94
N ILE A 42 4.72 2.15 -4.94
CA ILE A 42 3.96 2.47 -6.14
C ILE A 42 3.98 3.99 -6.33
N ASP A 43 4.45 4.43 -7.48
CA ASP A 43 4.37 5.84 -7.88
C ASP A 43 3.09 6.07 -8.68
N ILE A 44 2.37 7.14 -8.36
CA ILE A 44 1.22 7.60 -9.13
C ILE A 44 1.56 8.99 -9.66
N CYS A 45 1.49 9.14 -10.95
CA CYS A 45 1.87 10.37 -11.64
C CYS A 45 0.79 10.82 -12.61
N TYR A 46 0.84 12.09 -12.99
CA TYR A 46 0.14 12.56 -14.18
C TYR A 46 1.07 12.35 -15.38
N ASN A 47 0.50 11.88 -16.48
CA ASN A 47 1.23 11.80 -17.75
C ASN A 47 1.10 13.15 -18.50
N GLN A 48 1.67 13.20 -19.70
CA GLN A 48 1.64 14.42 -20.54
C GLN A 48 0.23 14.87 -20.94
N PHE A 49 -0.76 13.97 -20.82
CA PHE A 49 -2.15 14.28 -21.15
C PHE A 49 -2.99 14.62 -19.89
N GLY A 50 -2.36 14.74 -18.74
CA GLY A 50 -3.05 15.03 -17.49
C GLY A 50 -3.86 13.86 -16.95
N MET A 51 -3.54 12.63 -17.35
CA MET A 51 -4.20 11.43 -16.85
C MET A 51 -3.38 10.78 -15.75
N LEU A 52 -4.06 10.24 -14.75
CA LEU A 52 -3.39 9.47 -13.70
C LEU A 52 -2.90 8.14 -14.26
N VAL A 53 -1.64 7.83 -13.98
CA VAL A 53 -1.03 6.56 -14.37
C VAL A 53 -0.26 5.98 -13.20
N MET A 54 -0.22 4.66 -13.12
CA MET A 54 0.62 3.95 -12.18
C MET A 54 2.02 3.84 -12.78
N GLY A 55 3.02 4.22 -12.01
CA GLY A 55 4.41 4.26 -12.46
C GLY A 55 4.87 5.69 -12.70
N LEU A 56 6.06 5.83 -13.27
CA LEU A 56 6.65 7.13 -13.50
C LEU A 56 5.96 7.87 -14.64
N GLY A 57 5.75 9.16 -14.45
CA GLY A 57 5.18 10.07 -15.43
C GLY A 57 5.85 11.42 -15.32
N GLU A 58 5.21 12.46 -15.84
CA GLU A 58 5.80 13.79 -15.85
C GLU A 58 5.78 14.48 -14.48
N ARG A 59 4.77 14.18 -13.66
CA ARG A 59 4.61 14.84 -12.36
C ARG A 59 4.12 13.85 -11.31
N TYR A 60 4.81 13.81 -10.18
CA TYR A 60 4.36 13.01 -9.04
C TYR A 60 3.06 13.58 -8.46
N VAL A 61 2.12 12.70 -8.18
CA VAL A 61 0.85 13.02 -7.53
C VAL A 61 0.78 12.36 -6.16
N ALA A 62 1.14 11.09 -6.11
CA ALA A 62 1.10 10.30 -4.89
C ALA A 62 2.10 9.16 -4.96
N GLN A 63 2.48 8.67 -3.79
CA GLN A 63 3.32 7.48 -3.66
C GLN A 63 2.71 6.61 -2.58
N ILE A 64 2.67 5.31 -2.81
CA ILE A 64 2.07 4.35 -1.91
C ILE A 64 3.14 3.35 -1.50
N ASP A 65 3.33 3.19 -0.19
CA ASP A 65 4.28 2.23 0.36
C ASP A 65 3.54 1.20 1.17
N ILE A 66 3.71 -0.06 0.82
CA ILE A 66 3.08 -1.20 1.47
C ILE A 66 4.19 -2.08 2.03
N PRO A 67 4.25 -2.28 3.36
CA PRO A 67 5.29 -3.13 3.92
C PRO A 67 5.14 -4.59 3.51
N ALA A 68 6.24 -5.33 3.53
CA ALA A 68 6.26 -6.75 3.24
C ALA A 68 5.26 -7.50 4.13
N ARG A 69 4.70 -8.58 3.60
CA ARG A 69 3.77 -9.44 4.34
C ARG A 69 4.42 -9.95 5.61
N GLU A 70 3.68 -9.86 6.71
CA GLU A 70 4.10 -10.36 8.00
C GLU A 70 3.53 -11.74 8.25
N TYR A 71 4.19 -12.48 9.14
CA TYR A 71 3.78 -13.83 9.51
C TYR A 71 3.84 -13.99 11.02
N THR A 72 2.95 -14.83 11.53
CA THR A 72 3.03 -15.33 12.89
C THR A 72 3.26 -16.83 12.85
N TYR A 73 3.66 -17.40 13.99
CA TYR A 73 3.85 -18.85 14.11
C TYR A 73 2.83 -19.37 15.11
N GLU A 74 2.02 -20.33 14.69
CA GLU A 74 1.01 -20.95 15.53
C GLU A 74 1.38 -22.40 15.77
N GLN A 75 1.16 -22.89 16.99
CA GLN A 75 1.39 -24.29 17.29
C GLN A 75 0.35 -25.15 16.56
N ASN A 76 0.82 -26.13 15.80
CA ASN A 76 -0.02 -27.04 15.03
C ASN A 76 0.35 -28.48 15.38
N GLY A 77 -0.11 -28.93 16.54
CA GLY A 77 0.13 -30.28 17.00
C GLY A 77 1.55 -30.50 17.56
N THR A 78 1.95 -31.76 17.63
CA THR A 78 3.25 -32.18 18.10
C THR A 78 3.88 -33.12 17.09
N ASP A 79 5.22 -33.19 17.11
CA ASP A 79 5.95 -34.15 16.26
C ASP A 79 5.99 -35.54 16.94
N GLU A 80 6.65 -36.49 16.28
CA GLU A 80 6.77 -37.86 16.77
C GLU A 80 7.52 -37.97 18.10
N GLU A 81 8.36 -36.98 18.39
CA GLU A 81 9.14 -36.92 19.63
C GLU A 81 8.43 -36.17 20.75
N GLY A 82 7.21 -35.68 20.49
CA GLY A 82 6.43 -34.94 21.46
C GLY A 82 6.75 -33.46 21.55
N ASN A 83 7.58 -32.93 20.62
CA ASN A 83 7.91 -31.51 20.57
C ASN A 83 6.81 -30.73 19.84
N PRO A 84 6.51 -29.49 20.26
CA PRO A 84 5.52 -28.69 19.55
C PRO A 84 5.96 -28.36 18.13
N LYS A 85 5.01 -28.48 17.20
CA LYS A 85 5.19 -28.04 15.81
C LYS A 85 4.57 -26.67 15.64
N TYR A 86 5.23 -25.82 14.87
CA TYR A 86 4.74 -24.48 14.56
C TYR A 86 4.49 -24.34 13.08
N GLU A 87 3.39 -23.69 12.74
CA GLU A 87 3.01 -23.38 11.37
C GLU A 87 3.16 -21.87 11.15
N LYS A 88 3.77 -21.50 10.04
CA LYS A 88 3.89 -20.11 9.62
C LYS A 88 2.56 -19.68 9.02
N VAL A 89 1.92 -18.67 9.63
CA VAL A 89 0.60 -18.19 9.23
C VAL A 89 0.71 -16.73 8.79
N PRO A 90 0.24 -16.38 7.59
CA PRO A 90 0.29 -14.99 7.16
C PRO A 90 -0.64 -14.11 8.00
N VAL A 91 -0.14 -12.93 8.35
CA VAL A 91 -0.94 -11.89 9.00
C VAL A 91 -1.82 -11.25 7.92
N PRO A 92 -3.13 -11.07 8.16
CA PRO A 92 -3.98 -10.39 7.20
C PRO A 92 -3.47 -9.00 6.87
N PHE A 93 -3.72 -8.56 5.63
CA PHE A 93 -3.33 -7.23 5.18
C PHE A 93 -3.91 -6.17 6.13
N ASP A 94 -3.06 -5.24 6.57
CA ASP A 94 -3.44 -4.18 7.50
C ASP A 94 -3.29 -2.82 6.83
N MET A 95 -4.42 -2.18 6.53
CA MET A 95 -4.44 -0.87 5.88
C MET A 95 -3.77 0.22 6.74
N ASP A 96 -3.75 0.05 8.06
CA ASP A 96 -3.12 1.01 8.97
C ASP A 96 -1.61 1.11 8.78
N LYS A 97 -0.99 0.11 8.18
CA LYS A 97 0.46 0.08 7.92
C LYS A 97 0.86 0.65 6.57
N VAL A 98 -0.11 0.97 5.72
CA VAL A 98 0.14 1.56 4.41
C VAL A 98 0.43 3.05 4.57
N THR A 99 1.43 3.54 3.84
CA THR A 99 1.77 4.96 3.80
C THR A 99 1.39 5.54 2.44
N LEU A 100 0.63 6.62 2.47
CA LEU A 100 0.28 7.40 1.29
C LEU A 100 1.00 8.75 1.39
N THR A 101 1.90 9.01 0.45
CA THR A 101 2.61 10.28 0.35
C THR A 101 1.97 11.11 -0.75
N LEU A 102 1.56 12.32 -0.42
CA LEU A 102 0.88 13.22 -1.36
C LEU A 102 1.83 14.35 -1.77
N TRP A 103 1.88 14.61 -3.06
CA TRP A 103 2.67 15.69 -3.63
C TRP A 103 1.75 16.83 -4.04
N SER A 104 2.26 18.07 -3.97
CA SER A 104 1.50 19.23 -4.43
C SER A 104 1.20 19.10 -5.93
N LEU A 105 -0.04 19.45 -6.30
CA LEU A 105 -0.48 19.51 -7.70
C LEU A 105 0.07 20.75 -8.41
N GLU A 106 0.60 21.69 -7.63
CA GLU A 106 1.27 22.89 -8.14
C GLU A 106 2.77 22.65 -8.01
N GLY A 107 3.41 22.50 -9.13
CA GLY A 107 4.77 22.06 -9.14
C GLY A 107 5.86 23.06 -9.13
#